data_25d637365426814f179b229757a29968
#
_entry.id   25d637365426814f179b229757a29968
#
_cell.length_a   1.000
_cell.length_b   1.000
_cell.length_c   1.000
_cell.angle_alpha   90.00
_cell.angle_beta   90.00
_cell.angle_gamma   90.00
#
_symmetry.space_group_name_H-M   'P 1'
#
loop_
_entity.id
_entity.type
_entity.pdbx_description
1 polymer ?
#
loop_
_entity_poly.entity_id
_entity_poly.type
_entity_poly.pdbx_seq_one_letter_code
_entity_poly.pdbx_strand_id
1 'polypeptide(L)'
;MSSDSAEKTPKRNPEADQGEDPPRGEDDATEGDEVDFDDVVLGEVGLSELVPSEAALEGIADDAAPAEQGLVRYDPLTAYLREINRIPPLGRDEERSLAIRYRQGGDTEAARRLVLGNLWLVVRVARDYERAARSVLDLIQEGNIGLMEAVRNFDPEREVRFPSYAIWWIKAYIIRYVIANWKMVKIGTTQAQRKLFFNLSKEKERLEREGYYPSSRLIAEKLNVRESDVVEMEQRMEGADLSFDAPLPGEGETSLVSVLPTNLPSAEDVVADKERENLLRESFAAFALELNDKELLIFQERLLAEDKATLQDLSDKIGVSKERIRQIENRIKDKLRSFLLKRLGQNLELVIEHE
;
A
#
# COMPACT_ATOMS: atom_id res chain seq x y z
N MET A 1 24.54 56.47 -56.55
CA MET A 1 23.09 56.76 -56.61
C MET A 1 22.44 55.43 -56.33
N SER A 2 22.17 55.14 -55.08
CA SER A 2 20.95 55.33 -54.34
C SER A 2 19.91 54.32 -54.82
N SER A 3 19.53 53.38 -54.08
CA SER A 3 18.40 53.47 -53.16
C SER A 3 18.20 52.15 -52.42
N ASP A 4 18.24 52.29 -51.22
CA ASP A 4 17.84 51.45 -50.11
C ASP A 4 16.31 51.06 -50.23
N SER A 5 16.00 49.81 -50.06
CA SER A 5 14.62 49.39 -49.87
C SER A 5 14.59 48.25 -48.84
N ALA A 6 14.37 48.64 -47.64
CA ALA A 6 14.17 47.80 -46.48
C ALA A 6 12.88 46.97 -46.60
N GLU A 7 13.00 45.69 -46.67
CA GLU A 7 11.91 44.72 -46.69
C GLU A 7 11.54 44.36 -45.23
N LYS A 8 10.34 44.80 -44.79
CA LYS A 8 9.75 44.52 -43.50
C LYS A 8 9.24 43.08 -43.44
N THR A 9 9.90 42.26 -42.66
CA THR A 9 9.35 40.96 -42.24
C THR A 9 8.24 41.14 -41.20
N PRO A 10 7.11 40.48 -41.33
CA PRO A 10 6.03 40.53 -40.34
C PRO A 10 6.36 39.68 -39.14
N LYS A 11 6.14 40.22 -37.94
CA LYS A 11 6.24 39.58 -36.64
C LYS A 11 5.23 38.42 -36.55
N ARG A 12 5.73 37.22 -36.34
CA ARG A 12 4.97 36.01 -36.03
C ARG A 12 4.48 36.09 -34.59
N ASN A 13 3.19 36.00 -34.41
CA ASN A 13 2.50 35.94 -33.13
C ASN A 13 2.69 34.54 -32.51
N PRO A 14 3.08 34.38 -31.24
CA PRO A 14 3.24 33.07 -30.60
C PRO A 14 2.04 32.70 -29.73
N GLU A 15 0.88 32.53 -30.36
CA GLU A 15 -0.30 31.98 -29.70
C GLU A 15 -1.09 31.16 -30.72
N ALA A 16 -0.80 29.86 -30.80
CA ALA A 16 -1.69 28.78 -31.23
C ALA A 16 -0.85 27.54 -31.61
N ASP A 17 -0.45 26.77 -30.67
CA ASP A 17 -0.25 25.33 -30.83
C ASP A 17 -0.34 24.63 -29.46
N GLN A 18 -1.57 24.43 -29.00
CA GLN A 18 -1.91 23.46 -27.96
C GLN A 18 -2.37 22.18 -28.68
N GLY A 19 -1.39 21.45 -29.19
CA GLY A 19 -1.58 20.08 -29.58
C GLY A 19 -1.82 19.25 -28.33
N GLU A 20 -3.03 18.72 -28.17
CA GLU A 20 -3.36 17.70 -27.19
C GLU A 20 -2.51 16.45 -27.46
N ASP A 21 -1.54 16.19 -26.58
CA ASP A 21 -0.88 14.89 -26.50
C ASP A 21 -1.93 13.84 -26.08
N PRO A 22 -1.96 12.66 -26.73
CA PRO A 22 -2.82 11.58 -26.28
C PRO A 22 -2.39 11.10 -24.89
N PRO A 23 -3.33 10.59 -24.05
CA PRO A 23 -3.00 10.12 -22.71
C PRO A 23 -1.98 8.98 -22.82
N ARG A 24 -0.79 9.21 -22.28
CA ARG A 24 0.19 8.17 -22.03
C ARG A 24 -0.44 7.17 -21.07
N GLY A 25 -0.58 5.93 -21.54
CA GLY A 25 -0.92 4.82 -20.66
C GLY A 25 0.01 4.85 -19.44
N GLU A 26 -0.58 4.80 -18.28
CA GLU A 26 0.10 4.49 -17.04
C GLU A 26 0.62 3.05 -17.16
N ASP A 27 1.80 2.90 -17.74
CA ASP A 27 2.61 1.72 -17.50
C ASP A 27 3.01 1.81 -16.02
N ASP A 28 2.32 1.03 -15.22
CA ASP A 28 2.64 0.68 -13.84
C ASP A 28 3.98 -0.07 -13.82
N ALA A 29 5.06 0.65 -14.18
CA ALA A 29 6.41 0.25 -13.90
C ALA A 29 6.57 0.39 -12.39
N THR A 30 6.43 -0.73 -11.68
CA THR A 30 6.97 -0.89 -10.33
C THR A 30 8.38 -0.31 -10.32
N GLU A 31 8.51 0.96 -9.92
CA GLU A 31 9.77 1.53 -9.48
C GLU A 31 10.27 0.60 -8.40
N GLY A 32 11.30 -0.17 -8.72
CA GLY A 32 11.98 -0.97 -7.73
C GLY A 32 12.46 0.01 -6.67
N ASP A 33 11.83 -0.06 -5.48
CA ASP A 33 12.28 0.64 -4.29
C ASP A 33 13.78 0.38 -4.17
N GLU A 34 14.61 1.33 -4.59
CA GLU A 34 16.03 1.33 -4.31
C GLU A 34 16.13 1.28 -2.79
N VAL A 35 16.61 0.15 -2.28
CA VAL A 35 16.81 -0.03 -0.84
C VAL A 35 17.94 0.91 -0.46
N ASP A 36 17.59 2.07 0.03
CA ASP A 36 18.57 2.99 0.62
C ASP A 36 19.13 2.30 1.86
N PHE A 37 20.40 1.95 1.81
CA PHE A 37 21.10 1.24 2.90
C PHE A 37 21.08 2.00 4.22
N ASP A 38 21.01 3.33 4.17
CA ASP A 38 20.89 4.18 5.35
C ASP A 38 19.49 4.06 6.00
N ASP A 39 18.48 3.62 5.26
CA ASP A 39 17.11 3.39 5.75
C ASP A 39 16.93 2.03 6.44
N VAL A 40 17.79 1.06 6.15
CA VAL A 40 17.85 -0.18 6.91
C VAL A 40 18.59 0.10 8.20
N VAL A 41 17.89 0.61 9.19
CA VAL A 41 18.41 0.75 10.56
C VAL A 41 18.66 -0.65 11.10
N LEU A 42 19.79 -1.21 10.69
CA LEU A 42 20.48 -2.27 11.42
C LEU A 42 21.14 -1.60 12.63
N GLY A 43 20.29 -0.93 13.47
CA GLY A 43 20.71 -0.35 14.71
C GLY A 43 21.29 -1.44 15.58
N GLU A 44 22.57 -1.35 15.82
CA GLU A 44 23.31 -1.87 16.99
C GLU A 44 22.96 -3.29 17.50
N VAL A 45 22.58 -4.21 16.61
CA VAL A 45 22.80 -5.62 16.89
C VAL A 45 24.30 -5.82 16.67
N GLY A 46 25.03 -6.02 17.76
CA GLY A 46 26.49 -6.04 17.78
C GLY A 46 27.05 -6.85 16.63
N LEU A 47 27.71 -6.18 15.71
CA LEU A 47 28.29 -6.71 14.47
C LEU A 47 29.23 -7.91 14.72
N SER A 48 29.78 -8.05 15.93
CA SER A 48 30.68 -9.11 16.34
C SER A 48 30.01 -10.46 16.63
N GLU A 49 28.69 -10.47 16.96
CA GLU A 49 27.96 -11.72 17.23
C GLU A 49 27.36 -12.36 15.98
N LEU A 50 27.31 -11.65 14.86
CA LEU A 50 26.59 -12.08 13.66
C LEU A 50 27.47 -12.51 12.49
N VAL A 51 28.79 -12.38 12.60
CA VAL A 51 29.74 -13.00 11.65
C VAL A 51 30.02 -14.41 12.14
N PRO A 52 29.54 -15.46 11.45
CA PRO A 52 29.87 -16.81 11.85
C PRO A 52 31.39 -16.99 11.78
N SER A 53 32.00 -17.52 12.83
CA SER A 53 33.39 -17.98 12.78
C SER A 53 33.56 -19.02 11.65
N GLU A 54 34.71 -19.06 11.02
CA GLU A 54 34.99 -20.03 9.96
C GLU A 54 34.65 -21.47 10.39
N ALA A 55 34.81 -21.81 11.68
CA ALA A 55 34.44 -23.11 12.27
C ALA A 55 32.92 -23.36 12.32
N ALA A 56 32.07 -22.29 12.34
CA ALA A 56 30.61 -22.43 12.29
C ALA A 56 30.10 -22.69 10.86
N LEU A 57 30.93 -22.42 9.86
CA LEU A 57 30.62 -22.68 8.45
C LEU A 57 30.85 -24.15 8.06
N GLU A 58 31.70 -24.88 8.77
CA GLU A 58 32.04 -26.28 8.50
C GLU A 58 31.03 -27.30 9.09
N GLY A 59 30.23 -26.90 10.11
CA GLY A 59 29.31 -27.80 10.81
C GLY A 59 27.94 -28.04 10.14
N ILE A 60 27.64 -27.44 8.98
CA ILE A 60 26.29 -27.49 8.39
C ILE A 60 26.08 -28.68 7.43
N ALA A 61 27.12 -29.41 7.09
CA ALA A 61 27.04 -30.50 6.12
C ALA A 61 26.44 -31.83 6.69
N ASP A 62 26.32 -31.97 8.01
CA ASP A 62 26.03 -33.25 8.65
C ASP A 62 24.59 -33.51 9.11
N ASP A 63 23.67 -32.55 8.99
CA ASP A 63 22.29 -32.73 9.52
C ASP A 63 21.27 -33.30 8.51
N ALA A 64 21.70 -33.87 7.41
CA ALA A 64 20.81 -34.54 6.47
C ALA A 64 20.63 -36.02 6.82
N ALA A 65 19.75 -36.34 7.77
CA ALA A 65 19.33 -37.71 8.03
C ALA A 65 18.73 -38.37 6.76
N PRO A 66 19.06 -39.67 6.49
CA PRO A 66 18.52 -40.39 5.34
C PRO A 66 17.02 -40.61 5.53
N ALA A 67 16.20 -40.05 4.60
CA ALA A 67 14.76 -40.21 4.59
C ALA A 67 14.35 -41.64 4.27
N GLU A 68 13.61 -42.26 5.17
CA GLU A 68 12.92 -43.57 4.97
C GLU A 68 11.90 -43.42 3.84
N GLN A 69 11.84 -44.48 3.00
CA GLN A 69 10.97 -44.59 1.83
C GLN A 69 9.50 -44.88 2.25
N GLY A 70 8.78 -43.88 2.68
CA GLY A 70 7.32 -43.88 2.78
C GLY A 70 6.74 -42.85 1.79
N LEU A 71 5.47 -42.98 1.42
CA LEU A 71 4.71 -42.00 0.59
C LEU A 71 4.91 -40.60 1.18
N VAL A 72 6.01 -39.93 0.79
CA VAL A 72 6.43 -38.64 1.30
C VAL A 72 5.48 -37.60 0.73
N ARG A 73 4.69 -36.96 1.59
CA ARG A 73 4.04 -35.69 1.24
C ARG A 73 5.13 -34.80 0.65
N TYR A 74 4.92 -34.34 -0.57
CA TYR A 74 5.83 -33.41 -1.24
C TYR A 74 5.94 -32.15 -0.37
N ASP A 75 7.03 -32.03 0.35
CA ASP A 75 7.37 -30.82 1.09
C ASP A 75 8.33 -29.98 0.26
N PRO A 76 7.90 -28.79 -0.22
CA PRO A 76 8.71 -27.94 -1.07
C PRO A 76 10.02 -27.50 -0.39
N LEU A 77 10.02 -27.29 0.92
CA LEU A 77 11.20 -26.88 1.67
C LEU A 77 12.25 -28.00 1.66
N THR A 78 11.84 -29.22 1.99
CA THR A 78 12.74 -30.41 1.98
C THR A 78 13.30 -30.68 0.58
N ALA A 79 12.48 -30.49 -0.48
CA ALA A 79 12.96 -30.66 -1.85
C ALA A 79 14.02 -29.59 -2.20
N TYR A 80 13.78 -28.32 -1.84
CA TYR A 80 14.73 -27.24 -2.05
C TYR A 80 16.04 -27.44 -1.30
N LEU A 81 16.01 -27.83 -0.02
CA LEU A 81 17.21 -28.11 0.78
C LEU A 81 18.01 -29.27 0.22
N ARG A 82 17.36 -30.35 -0.29
CA ARG A 82 18.01 -31.44 -0.95
C ARG A 82 18.74 -31.02 -2.23
N GLU A 83 18.19 -30.08 -2.96
CA GLU A 83 18.80 -29.54 -4.18
C GLU A 83 20.03 -28.69 -3.87
N ILE A 84 19.95 -27.81 -2.87
CA ILE A 84 21.08 -26.97 -2.43
C ILE A 84 22.24 -27.84 -1.92
N ASN A 85 21.97 -28.88 -1.14
CA ASN A 85 23.01 -29.75 -0.60
C ASN A 85 23.81 -30.51 -1.67
N ARG A 86 23.35 -30.53 -2.93
CA ARG A 86 24.12 -31.10 -4.05
C ARG A 86 25.18 -30.14 -4.58
N ILE A 87 25.11 -28.89 -4.23
CA ILE A 87 25.98 -27.84 -4.75
C ILE A 87 27.14 -27.67 -3.76
N PRO A 88 28.40 -27.92 -4.16
CA PRO A 88 29.52 -27.72 -3.27
C PRO A 88 29.72 -26.24 -2.94
N PRO A 89 30.08 -25.90 -1.69
CA PRO A 89 30.41 -24.54 -1.30
C PRO A 89 31.63 -24.02 -2.07
N LEU A 90 31.68 -22.73 -2.35
CA LEU A 90 32.77 -22.10 -3.06
C LEU A 90 33.95 -21.78 -2.12
N GLY A 91 35.15 -21.99 -2.61
CA GLY A 91 36.37 -21.51 -1.95
C GLY A 91 36.58 -20.00 -2.15
N ARG A 92 37.39 -19.38 -1.28
CA ARG A 92 37.68 -17.94 -1.30
C ARG A 92 38.20 -17.45 -2.66
N ASP A 93 39.12 -18.15 -3.25
CA ASP A 93 39.76 -17.80 -4.53
C ASP A 93 38.79 -17.97 -5.69
N GLU A 94 37.92 -18.96 -5.60
CA GLU A 94 36.87 -19.22 -6.59
C GLU A 94 35.79 -18.16 -6.52
N GLU A 95 35.31 -17.76 -5.33
CA GLU A 95 34.40 -16.67 -5.13
C GLU A 95 34.92 -15.38 -5.80
N ARG A 96 36.20 -15.04 -5.51
CA ARG A 96 36.80 -13.83 -6.07
C ARG A 96 36.95 -13.87 -7.59
N SER A 97 37.38 -15.03 -8.14
CA SER A 97 37.55 -15.19 -9.57
C SER A 97 36.20 -15.05 -10.33
N LEU A 98 35.13 -15.66 -9.79
CA LEU A 98 33.78 -15.56 -10.36
C LEU A 98 33.25 -14.12 -10.28
N ALA A 99 33.44 -13.44 -9.18
CA ALA A 99 33.04 -12.05 -9.01
C ALA A 99 33.76 -11.11 -10.00
N ILE A 100 35.09 -11.30 -10.20
CA ILE A 100 35.87 -10.53 -11.18
C ILE A 100 35.34 -10.77 -12.60
N ARG A 101 35.11 -12.04 -12.99
CA ARG A 101 34.56 -12.39 -14.30
C ARG A 101 33.21 -11.75 -14.56
N TYR A 102 32.33 -11.75 -13.56
CA TYR A 102 31.02 -11.10 -13.67
C TYR A 102 31.16 -9.58 -13.82
N ARG A 103 32.00 -8.95 -12.96
CA ARG A 103 32.16 -7.47 -12.98
C ARG A 103 32.79 -6.93 -14.25
N GLN A 104 33.80 -7.62 -14.77
CA GLN A 104 34.54 -7.17 -15.95
C GLN A 104 33.91 -7.59 -17.29
N GLY A 105 33.30 -8.78 -17.32
CA GLY A 105 32.80 -9.37 -18.57
C GLY A 105 31.28 -9.51 -18.65
N GLY A 106 30.53 -9.20 -17.58
CA GLY A 106 29.08 -9.44 -17.55
C GLY A 106 28.72 -10.93 -17.63
N ASP A 107 29.64 -11.83 -17.23
CA ASP A 107 29.46 -13.28 -17.33
C ASP A 107 28.35 -13.78 -16.41
N THR A 108 27.16 -13.99 -16.97
CA THR A 108 25.96 -14.44 -16.25
C THR A 108 26.13 -15.83 -15.64
N GLU A 109 26.94 -16.74 -16.25
CA GLU A 109 27.22 -18.05 -15.68
C GLU A 109 28.12 -17.96 -14.42
N ALA A 110 29.06 -17.00 -14.41
CA ALA A 110 29.84 -16.72 -13.21
C ALA A 110 28.96 -16.19 -12.07
N ALA A 111 28.04 -15.26 -12.38
CA ALA A 111 27.07 -14.77 -11.39
C ALA A 111 26.16 -15.89 -10.88
N ARG A 112 25.63 -16.73 -11.75
CA ARG A 112 24.80 -17.89 -11.40
C ARG A 112 25.53 -18.83 -10.47
N ARG A 113 26.78 -19.16 -10.77
CA ARG A 113 27.60 -20.05 -9.93
C ARG A 113 27.88 -19.44 -8.56
N LEU A 114 28.12 -18.12 -8.50
CA LEU A 114 28.32 -17.38 -7.25
C LEU A 114 27.06 -17.39 -6.37
N VAL A 115 25.87 -17.23 -6.96
CA VAL A 115 24.60 -17.35 -6.25
C VAL A 115 24.41 -18.78 -5.73
N LEU A 116 24.51 -19.78 -6.62
CA LEU A 116 24.26 -21.18 -6.27
C LEU A 116 25.15 -21.68 -5.11
N GLY A 117 26.43 -21.31 -5.13
CA GLY A 117 27.36 -21.69 -4.07
C GLY A 117 27.12 -21.06 -2.72
N ASN A 118 26.25 -20.03 -2.67
CA ASN A 118 25.94 -19.28 -1.45
C ASN A 118 24.47 -19.40 -1.00
N LEU A 119 23.64 -20.23 -1.63
CA LEU A 119 22.23 -20.42 -1.24
C LEU A 119 22.07 -20.94 0.20
N TRP A 120 23.00 -21.76 0.69
CA TRP A 120 22.99 -22.23 2.07
C TRP A 120 23.05 -21.09 3.11
N LEU A 121 23.71 -19.97 2.75
CA LEU A 121 23.78 -18.78 3.60
C LEU A 121 22.41 -18.16 3.79
N VAL A 122 21.61 -18.12 2.72
CA VAL A 122 20.23 -17.59 2.75
C VAL A 122 19.37 -18.44 3.69
N VAL A 123 19.44 -19.77 3.58
CA VAL A 123 18.69 -20.69 4.45
C VAL A 123 19.05 -20.46 5.92
N ARG A 124 20.32 -20.28 6.22
CA ARG A 124 20.78 -20.02 7.59
C ARG A 124 20.21 -18.73 8.14
N VAL A 125 20.33 -17.63 7.39
CA VAL A 125 19.79 -16.32 7.79
C VAL A 125 18.28 -16.38 7.92
N ALA A 126 17.57 -17.04 7.00
CA ALA A 126 16.11 -17.15 7.03
C ALA A 126 15.60 -17.89 8.28
N ARG A 127 16.32 -18.91 8.78
CA ARG A 127 15.98 -19.62 10.03
C ARG A 127 15.99 -18.71 11.26
N ASP A 128 16.85 -17.70 11.31
CA ASP A 128 16.88 -16.73 12.42
C ASP A 128 15.58 -15.92 12.53
N TYR A 129 14.84 -15.79 11.41
CA TYR A 129 13.58 -15.06 11.32
C TYR A 129 12.35 -15.97 11.20
N GLU A 130 12.48 -17.27 11.34
CA GLU A 130 11.39 -18.25 11.19
C GLU A 130 10.18 -17.92 12.09
N ARG A 131 10.44 -17.50 13.34
CA ARG A 131 9.38 -17.15 14.29
C ARG A 131 8.57 -15.90 13.90
N ALA A 132 9.14 -15.06 13.04
CA ALA A 132 8.53 -13.81 12.62
C ALA A 132 7.74 -13.94 11.31
N ALA A 133 7.74 -15.10 10.67
CA ALA A 133 7.10 -15.31 9.38
C ALA A 133 6.15 -16.50 9.39
N ARG A 134 5.17 -16.47 8.48
CA ARG A 134 4.23 -17.60 8.28
C ARG A 134 4.86 -18.77 7.53
N SER A 135 5.83 -18.50 6.68
CA SER A 135 6.50 -19.50 5.83
C SER A 135 7.99 -19.22 5.76
N VAL A 136 8.79 -20.22 6.14
CA VAL A 136 10.26 -20.16 6.01
C VAL A 136 10.68 -20.13 4.55
N LEU A 137 9.92 -20.81 3.69
CA LEU A 137 10.22 -20.87 2.26
C LEU A 137 10.15 -19.47 1.62
N ASP A 138 9.16 -18.65 2.02
CA ASP A 138 9.02 -17.29 1.53
C ASP A 138 10.20 -16.42 1.97
N LEU A 139 10.64 -16.56 3.23
CA LEU A 139 11.86 -15.88 3.72
C LEU A 139 13.10 -16.27 2.90
N ILE A 140 13.23 -17.56 2.55
CA ILE A 140 14.32 -18.03 1.72
C ILE A 140 14.27 -17.42 0.33
N GLN A 141 13.08 -17.35 -0.30
CA GLN A 141 12.96 -16.74 -1.64
C GLN A 141 13.29 -15.25 -1.63
N GLU A 142 12.78 -14.50 -0.65
CA GLU A 142 13.13 -13.09 -0.49
C GLU A 142 14.63 -12.90 -0.20
N GLY A 143 15.20 -13.78 0.64
CA GLY A 143 16.64 -13.79 0.87
C GLY A 143 17.46 -14.12 -0.39
N ASN A 144 16.96 -14.99 -1.28
CA ASN A 144 17.59 -15.28 -2.56
C ASN A 144 17.62 -14.05 -3.47
N ILE A 145 16.55 -13.23 -3.46
CA ILE A 145 16.53 -11.95 -4.18
C ILE A 145 17.61 -11.02 -3.62
N GLY A 146 17.70 -10.93 -2.29
CA GLY A 146 18.78 -10.18 -1.63
C GLY A 146 20.18 -10.68 -1.98
N LEU A 147 20.37 -12.00 -2.07
CA LEU A 147 21.65 -12.58 -2.51
C LEU A 147 22.00 -12.22 -3.96
N MET A 148 21.01 -12.20 -4.86
CA MET A 148 21.22 -11.78 -6.25
C MET A 148 21.62 -10.30 -6.33
N GLU A 149 21.00 -9.43 -5.54
CA GLU A 149 21.41 -8.04 -5.45
C GLU A 149 22.81 -7.87 -4.84
N ALA A 150 23.17 -8.70 -3.88
CA ALA A 150 24.54 -8.71 -3.38
C ALA A 150 25.55 -9.07 -4.48
N VAL A 151 25.26 -10.06 -5.33
CA VAL A 151 26.14 -10.42 -6.47
C VAL A 151 26.27 -9.26 -7.46
N ARG A 152 25.16 -8.55 -7.74
CA ARG A 152 25.14 -7.41 -8.66
C ARG A 152 26.02 -6.25 -8.20
N ASN A 153 26.00 -5.97 -6.90
CA ASN A 153 26.66 -4.79 -6.31
C ASN A 153 28.00 -5.08 -5.65
N PHE A 154 28.45 -6.36 -5.66
CA PHE A 154 29.70 -6.75 -5.00
C PHE A 154 30.93 -6.22 -5.74
N ASP A 155 31.85 -5.67 -4.97
CA ASP A 155 33.15 -5.21 -5.45
C ASP A 155 34.27 -6.20 -5.03
N PRO A 156 34.79 -7.00 -5.98
CA PRO A 156 35.82 -8.00 -5.69
C PRO A 156 37.21 -7.42 -5.37
N GLU A 157 37.43 -6.11 -5.58
CA GLU A 157 38.67 -5.43 -5.24
C GLU A 157 38.79 -5.11 -3.75
N ARG A 158 37.65 -5.07 -3.05
CA ARG A 158 37.64 -4.89 -1.60
C ARG A 158 38.11 -6.17 -0.89
N GLU A 159 38.81 -6.01 0.23
CA GLU A 159 39.35 -7.12 1.01
C GLU A 159 38.28 -7.94 1.79
N VAL A 160 37.01 -7.67 1.57
CA VAL A 160 35.88 -8.30 2.25
C VAL A 160 35.45 -9.55 1.48
N ARG A 161 35.14 -10.64 2.19
CA ARG A 161 34.59 -11.86 1.58
C ARG A 161 33.15 -11.63 1.10
N PHE A 162 32.80 -12.26 -0.04
CA PHE A 162 31.46 -12.18 -0.60
C PHE A 162 30.36 -12.59 0.39
N PRO A 163 30.43 -13.72 1.15
CA PRO A 163 29.41 -14.08 2.12
C PRO A 163 29.18 -13.02 3.20
N SER A 164 30.24 -12.39 3.69
CA SER A 164 30.14 -11.32 4.70
C SER A 164 29.39 -10.09 4.18
N TYR A 165 29.59 -9.76 2.90
CA TYR A 165 28.84 -8.69 2.24
C TYR A 165 27.39 -9.09 1.94
N ALA A 166 27.17 -10.31 1.46
CA ALA A 166 25.86 -10.81 1.07
C ALA A 166 24.88 -10.92 2.24
N ILE A 167 25.36 -11.23 3.47
CA ILE A 167 24.51 -11.32 4.67
C ILE A 167 23.70 -10.05 4.88
N TRP A 168 24.26 -8.86 4.59
CA TRP A 168 23.57 -7.60 4.75
C TRP A 168 22.38 -7.47 3.81
N TRP A 169 22.58 -7.79 2.54
CA TRP A 169 21.53 -7.79 1.55
C TRP A 169 20.44 -8.81 1.86
N ILE A 170 20.82 -10.02 2.19
CA ILE A 170 19.88 -11.10 2.55
C ILE A 170 19.02 -10.66 3.74
N LYS A 171 19.63 -10.12 4.81
CA LYS A 171 18.89 -9.63 5.98
C LYS A 171 17.96 -8.48 5.63
N ALA A 172 18.43 -7.51 4.85
CA ALA A 172 17.62 -6.37 4.45
C ALA A 172 16.33 -6.80 3.72
N TYR A 173 16.44 -7.74 2.78
CA TYR A 173 15.28 -8.25 2.04
C TYR A 173 14.34 -9.06 2.94
N ILE A 174 14.87 -9.94 3.77
CA ILE A 174 14.08 -10.74 4.74
C ILE A 174 13.34 -9.81 5.71
N ILE A 175 14.02 -8.83 6.29
CA ILE A 175 13.43 -7.86 7.24
C ILE A 175 12.33 -7.06 6.57
N ARG A 176 12.56 -6.57 5.34
CA ARG A 176 11.54 -5.85 4.55
C ARG A 176 10.29 -6.71 4.35
N TYR A 177 10.47 -7.96 3.96
CA TYR A 177 9.36 -8.91 3.79
C TYR A 177 8.60 -9.16 5.09
N VAL A 178 9.31 -9.41 6.20
CA VAL A 178 8.69 -9.63 7.52
C VAL A 178 7.83 -8.44 7.92
N ILE A 179 8.35 -7.20 7.84
CA ILE A 179 7.58 -5.99 8.18
C ILE A 179 6.34 -5.84 7.28
N ALA A 180 6.49 -6.09 5.97
CA ALA A 180 5.40 -5.93 5.01
C ALA A 180 4.26 -6.94 5.21
N ASN A 181 4.58 -8.15 5.71
CA ASN A 181 3.64 -9.27 5.82
C ASN A 181 3.27 -9.63 7.26
N TRP A 182 3.69 -8.84 8.26
CA TRP A 182 3.40 -9.10 9.67
C TRP A 182 1.90 -9.07 9.98
N LYS A 183 1.16 -8.10 9.42
CA LYS A 183 -0.29 -7.93 9.56
C LYS A 183 -0.93 -7.65 8.20
N MET A 184 -2.25 -7.82 8.12
CA MET A 184 -3.03 -7.48 6.92
C MET A 184 -2.84 -6.02 6.50
N VAL A 185 -2.81 -5.10 7.46
CA VAL A 185 -2.48 -3.70 7.21
C VAL A 185 -0.99 -3.50 7.44
N LYS A 186 -0.29 -3.01 6.42
CA LYS A 186 1.17 -2.77 6.48
C LYS A 186 1.51 -1.82 7.63
N ILE A 187 2.38 -2.27 8.53
CA ILE A 187 2.94 -1.47 9.64
C ILE A 187 4.42 -1.17 9.35
N GLY A 188 4.98 -0.18 10.06
CA GLY A 188 6.42 0.11 9.93
C GLY A 188 6.79 0.85 8.65
N THR A 189 5.98 1.84 8.24
CA THR A 189 6.24 2.67 7.06
C THR A 189 7.32 3.73 7.29
N THR A 190 7.47 4.22 8.53
CA THR A 190 8.49 5.20 8.88
C THR A 190 9.74 4.52 9.48
N GLN A 191 10.88 5.24 9.47
CA GLN A 191 12.13 4.76 10.05
C GLN A 191 12.00 4.49 11.55
N ALA A 192 11.32 5.37 12.29
CA ALA A 192 11.05 5.18 13.72
C ALA A 192 10.20 3.91 13.99
N GLN A 193 9.15 3.67 13.20
CA GLN A 193 8.31 2.48 13.33
C GLN A 193 9.07 1.20 12.99
N ARG A 194 9.95 1.20 11.98
CA ARG A 194 10.82 0.06 11.65
C ARG A 194 11.77 -0.26 12.81
N LYS A 195 12.40 0.78 13.39
CA LYS A 195 13.27 0.65 14.56
C LYS A 195 12.54 0.05 15.76
N LEU A 196 11.34 0.53 16.03
CA LEU A 196 10.47 0.04 17.12
C LEU A 196 10.04 -1.41 16.88
N PHE A 197 9.70 -1.80 15.67
CA PHE A 197 9.24 -3.14 15.36
C PHE A 197 10.18 -4.25 15.87
N PHE A 198 11.48 -4.07 15.72
CA PHE A 198 12.47 -5.07 16.15
C PHE A 198 12.95 -4.89 17.59
N ASN A 199 12.97 -3.66 18.08
CA ASN A 199 13.61 -3.36 19.36
C ASN A 199 12.62 -3.17 20.52
N LEU A 200 11.32 -2.94 20.26
CA LEU A 200 10.34 -2.65 21.29
C LEU A 200 10.25 -3.77 22.33
N SER A 201 10.01 -5.00 21.90
CA SER A 201 9.90 -6.16 22.80
C SER A 201 11.21 -6.44 23.54
N LYS A 202 12.34 -6.33 22.83
CA LYS A 202 13.67 -6.53 23.40
C LYS A 202 14.00 -5.50 24.50
N GLU A 203 13.67 -4.23 24.26
CA GLU A 203 13.88 -3.16 25.27
C GLU A 203 12.93 -3.29 26.44
N LYS A 204 11.68 -3.71 26.23
CA LYS A 204 10.74 -4.01 27.32
C LYS A 204 11.31 -5.11 28.23
N GLU A 205 11.66 -6.25 27.69
CA GLU A 205 12.26 -7.36 28.46
C GLU A 205 13.55 -6.94 29.16
N ARG A 206 14.36 -6.08 28.53
CA ARG A 206 15.58 -5.58 29.15
C ARG A 206 15.32 -4.73 30.36
N LEU A 207 14.39 -3.76 30.24
CA LEU A 207 13.98 -2.89 31.37
C LEU A 207 13.39 -3.71 32.52
N GLU A 208 12.55 -4.70 32.22
CA GLU A 208 11.97 -5.60 33.23
C GLU A 208 13.05 -6.42 33.96
N ARG A 209 14.05 -6.93 33.23
CA ARG A 209 15.21 -7.63 33.84
C ARG A 209 16.05 -6.71 34.72
N GLU A 210 16.17 -5.42 34.36
CA GLU A 210 16.85 -4.39 35.15
C GLU A 210 15.98 -3.90 36.35
N GLY A 211 14.72 -4.38 36.47
CA GLY A 211 13.80 -4.04 37.56
C GLY A 211 13.06 -2.71 37.36
N TYR A 212 13.11 -2.16 36.15
CA TYR A 212 12.36 -0.94 35.81
C TYR A 212 11.03 -1.30 35.14
N TYR A 213 9.99 -0.47 35.44
CA TYR A 213 8.74 -0.57 34.68
C TYR A 213 8.94 0.00 33.25
N PRO A 214 8.64 -0.77 32.20
CA PRO A 214 8.87 -0.35 30.81
C PRO A 214 7.83 0.69 30.39
N SER A 215 8.01 1.95 30.77
CA SER A 215 7.15 3.03 30.31
C SER A 215 7.52 3.45 28.89
N SER A 216 6.51 3.85 28.11
CA SER A 216 6.69 4.30 26.70
C SER A 216 7.71 5.45 26.61
N ARG A 217 7.79 6.30 27.63
CA ARG A 217 8.77 7.38 27.73
C ARG A 217 10.22 6.87 27.84
N LEU A 218 10.47 5.88 28.72
CA LEU A 218 11.82 5.31 28.88
C LEU A 218 12.27 4.59 27.62
N ILE A 219 11.35 3.89 26.94
CA ILE A 219 11.62 3.22 25.68
C ILE A 219 11.94 4.26 24.60
N ALA A 220 11.17 5.35 24.53
CA ALA A 220 11.39 6.44 23.58
C ALA A 220 12.79 7.09 23.74
N GLU A 221 13.21 7.36 24.99
CA GLU A 221 14.56 7.88 25.29
C GLU A 221 15.64 6.89 24.86
N LYS A 222 15.49 5.61 25.20
CA LYS A 222 16.48 4.57 24.87
C LYS A 222 16.64 4.36 23.35
N LEU A 223 15.54 4.36 22.63
CA LEU A 223 15.52 4.14 21.19
C LEU A 223 15.64 5.44 20.37
N ASN A 224 15.73 6.61 21.03
CA ASN A 224 15.78 7.91 20.35
C ASN A 224 14.66 8.09 19.32
N VAL A 225 13.41 7.86 19.75
CA VAL A 225 12.17 8.03 18.99
C VAL A 225 11.18 8.86 19.79
N ARG A 226 10.08 9.29 19.19
CA ARG A 226 9.03 10.02 19.92
C ARG A 226 8.22 9.07 20.79
N GLU A 227 7.75 9.53 21.94
CA GLU A 227 6.87 8.77 22.82
C GLU A 227 5.55 8.39 22.11
N SER A 228 5.01 9.30 21.30
CA SER A 228 3.83 9.03 20.47
C SER A 228 4.01 7.84 19.53
N ASP A 229 5.20 7.71 18.93
CA ASP A 229 5.51 6.62 18.00
C ASP A 229 5.58 5.28 18.73
N VAL A 230 6.07 5.29 19.99
CA VAL A 230 6.11 4.09 20.84
C VAL A 230 4.69 3.63 21.19
N VAL A 231 3.83 4.54 21.66
CA VAL A 231 2.44 4.24 22.02
C VAL A 231 1.66 3.71 20.80
N GLU A 232 1.80 4.38 19.66
CA GLU A 232 1.16 3.95 18.43
C GLU A 232 1.63 2.56 18.00
N MET A 233 2.94 2.30 18.08
CA MET A 233 3.50 1.03 17.67
C MET A 233 3.13 -0.10 18.63
N GLU A 234 3.04 0.16 19.93
CA GLU A 234 2.51 -0.76 20.93
C GLU A 234 1.10 -1.21 20.56
N GLN A 235 0.19 -0.27 20.30
CA GLN A 235 -1.20 -0.55 19.90
C GLN A 235 -1.26 -1.35 18.59
N ARG A 236 -0.42 -0.99 17.61
CA ARG A 236 -0.38 -1.69 16.31
C ARG A 236 0.20 -3.09 16.40
N MET A 237 1.14 -3.34 17.30
CA MET A 237 1.74 -4.66 17.50
C MET A 237 0.94 -5.55 18.44
N GLU A 238 0.08 -4.98 19.27
CA GLU A 238 -0.74 -5.71 20.22
C GLU A 238 -1.83 -6.53 19.53
N GLY A 239 -1.91 -7.80 19.88
CA GLY A 239 -2.90 -8.73 19.33
C GLY A 239 -2.57 -9.25 17.91
N ALA A 240 -3.18 -10.35 17.57
CA ALA A 240 -3.19 -10.90 16.21
C ALA A 240 -4.39 -10.36 15.43
N ASP A 241 -4.33 -10.42 14.09
CA ASP A 241 -5.48 -10.12 13.25
C ASP A 241 -6.61 -11.09 13.56
N LEU A 242 -7.83 -10.56 13.77
CA LEU A 242 -9.01 -11.36 14.11
C LEU A 242 -9.54 -12.04 12.84
N SER A 243 -9.86 -13.33 12.94
CA SER A 243 -10.57 -14.04 11.88
C SER A 243 -12.07 -13.80 12.01
N PHE A 244 -12.71 -13.37 10.94
CA PHE A 244 -14.18 -13.24 10.90
C PHE A 244 -14.91 -14.57 10.95
N ASP A 245 -14.25 -15.66 10.54
CA ASP A 245 -14.82 -17.01 10.58
C ASP A 245 -14.60 -17.71 11.94
N ALA A 246 -13.82 -17.10 12.82
CA ALA A 246 -13.61 -17.67 14.15
C ALA A 246 -14.90 -17.66 14.97
N PRO A 247 -15.22 -18.77 15.66
CA PRO A 247 -16.39 -18.83 16.54
C PRO A 247 -16.24 -17.88 17.73
N LEU A 248 -17.34 -17.23 18.12
CA LEU A 248 -17.37 -16.36 19.27
C LEU A 248 -17.28 -17.18 20.57
N PRO A 249 -16.50 -16.75 21.56
CA PRO A 249 -16.41 -17.42 22.84
C PRO A 249 -17.78 -17.44 23.54
N GLY A 250 -18.33 -18.64 23.77
CA GLY A 250 -19.58 -18.83 24.51
C GLY A 250 -20.84 -18.97 23.68
N GLU A 251 -20.83 -18.74 22.36
CA GLU A 251 -22.02 -18.79 21.50
C GLU A 251 -22.03 -19.96 20.48
N GLY A 252 -21.31 -21.02 20.75
CA GLY A 252 -21.32 -22.24 19.90
C GLY A 252 -20.69 -22.02 18.53
N GLU A 253 -21.46 -22.23 17.45
CA GLU A 253 -20.99 -22.13 16.06
C GLU A 253 -21.13 -20.72 15.45
N THR A 254 -21.56 -19.73 16.22
CA THR A 254 -21.76 -18.37 15.73
C THR A 254 -20.42 -17.71 15.42
N SER A 255 -20.18 -17.33 14.18
CA SER A 255 -18.95 -16.64 13.76
C SER A 255 -19.06 -15.13 13.94
N LEU A 256 -17.91 -14.43 14.07
CA LEU A 256 -17.86 -12.98 14.20
C LEU A 256 -18.56 -12.27 13.03
N VAL A 257 -18.46 -12.79 11.81
CA VAL A 257 -19.10 -12.21 10.61
C VAL A 257 -20.62 -12.13 10.72
N SER A 258 -21.25 -13.09 11.42
CA SER A 258 -22.72 -13.12 11.57
C SER A 258 -23.29 -12.06 12.52
N VAL A 259 -22.43 -11.46 13.35
CA VAL A 259 -22.81 -10.43 14.33
C VAL A 259 -22.47 -9.01 13.85
N LEU A 260 -21.62 -8.88 12.83
CA LEU A 260 -21.25 -7.58 12.31
C LEU A 260 -22.44 -6.88 11.64
N PRO A 261 -22.74 -5.61 12.03
CA PRO A 261 -23.79 -4.84 11.39
C PRO A 261 -23.38 -4.48 9.96
N THR A 262 -24.36 -4.51 9.07
CA THR A 262 -24.19 -3.97 7.71
C THR A 262 -24.57 -2.49 7.68
N ASN A 263 -23.84 -1.69 6.87
CA ASN A 263 -24.19 -0.31 6.60
C ASN A 263 -25.20 -0.17 5.45
N LEU A 264 -25.69 -1.28 4.89
CA LEU A 264 -26.71 -1.23 3.87
C LEU A 264 -28.04 -0.80 4.48
N PRO A 265 -28.82 0.03 3.77
CA PRO A 265 -30.17 0.41 4.23
C PRO A 265 -31.04 -0.84 4.39
N SER A 266 -31.90 -0.84 5.40
CA SER A 266 -32.86 -1.93 5.61
C SER A 266 -33.85 -2.02 4.44
N ALA A 267 -34.50 -3.17 4.28
CA ALA A 267 -35.54 -3.31 3.26
C ALA A 267 -36.68 -2.30 3.46
N GLU A 268 -36.98 -1.96 4.72
CA GLU A 268 -37.97 -0.94 5.08
C GLU A 268 -37.52 0.48 4.61
N ASP A 269 -36.25 0.85 4.87
CA ASP A 269 -35.69 2.13 4.42
C ASP A 269 -35.75 2.26 2.88
N VAL A 270 -35.37 1.18 2.16
CA VAL A 270 -35.39 1.17 0.70
C VAL A 270 -36.82 1.38 0.16
N VAL A 271 -37.83 0.77 0.80
CA VAL A 271 -39.25 0.95 0.39
C VAL A 271 -39.71 2.38 0.72
N ALA A 272 -39.41 2.86 1.92
CA ALA A 272 -39.73 4.20 2.35
C ALA A 272 -39.12 5.29 1.44
N ASP A 273 -37.86 5.09 1.02
CA ASP A 273 -37.17 5.99 0.09
C ASP A 273 -37.84 5.99 -1.30
N LYS A 274 -38.23 4.80 -1.80
CA LYS A 274 -38.95 4.70 -3.07
C LYS A 274 -40.33 5.35 -3.01
N GLU A 275 -41.06 5.19 -1.92
CA GLU A 275 -42.34 5.84 -1.72
C GLU A 275 -42.20 7.36 -1.69
N ARG A 276 -41.17 7.87 -0.96
CA ARG A 276 -40.84 9.31 -0.93
C ARG A 276 -40.51 9.83 -2.33
N GLU A 277 -39.66 9.12 -3.07
CA GLU A 277 -39.29 9.50 -4.43
C GLU A 277 -40.51 9.55 -5.36
N ASN A 278 -41.36 8.54 -5.32
CA ASN A 278 -42.58 8.48 -6.13
C ASN A 278 -43.54 9.63 -5.78
N LEU A 279 -43.74 9.89 -4.49
CA LEU A 279 -44.58 10.97 -4.00
C LEU A 279 -44.07 12.36 -4.45
N LEU A 280 -42.76 12.56 -4.38
CA LEU A 280 -42.13 13.80 -4.89
C LEU A 280 -42.26 13.92 -6.41
N ARG A 281 -42.03 12.81 -7.15
CA ARG A 281 -42.14 12.76 -8.61
C ARG A 281 -43.56 13.11 -9.06
N GLU A 282 -44.57 12.51 -8.43
CA GLU A 282 -45.98 12.82 -8.69
C GLU A 282 -46.33 14.27 -8.33
N SER A 283 -45.76 14.77 -7.23
CA SER A 283 -46.01 16.16 -6.80
C SER A 283 -45.37 17.15 -7.76
N PHE A 284 -44.16 16.91 -8.24
CA PHE A 284 -43.49 17.73 -9.24
C PHE A 284 -44.21 17.69 -10.60
N ALA A 285 -44.70 16.53 -11.02
CA ALA A 285 -45.47 16.40 -12.24
C ALA A 285 -46.80 17.22 -12.15
N ALA A 286 -47.49 17.15 -11.01
CA ALA A 286 -48.69 17.94 -10.78
C ALA A 286 -48.39 19.44 -10.70
N PHE A 287 -47.32 19.86 -10.06
CA PHE A 287 -46.87 21.23 -10.01
C PHE A 287 -46.51 21.80 -11.39
N ALA A 288 -45.87 20.99 -12.24
CA ALA A 288 -45.52 21.37 -13.60
C ALA A 288 -46.73 21.82 -14.45
N LEU A 289 -47.91 21.23 -14.18
CA LEU A 289 -49.15 21.61 -14.86
C LEU A 289 -49.71 23.00 -14.47
N GLU A 290 -49.29 23.53 -13.32
CA GLU A 290 -49.68 24.85 -12.83
C GLU A 290 -48.74 25.98 -13.31
N LEU A 291 -47.61 25.62 -13.98
CA LEU A 291 -46.59 26.56 -14.44
C LEU A 291 -46.89 27.05 -15.87
N ASN A 292 -46.54 28.32 -16.15
CA ASN A 292 -46.54 28.84 -17.51
C ASN A 292 -45.35 28.28 -18.32
N ASP A 293 -45.41 28.28 -19.65
CA ASP A 293 -44.37 27.72 -20.54
C ASP A 293 -42.95 28.17 -20.20
N LYS A 294 -42.73 29.44 -19.85
CA LYS A 294 -41.42 29.98 -19.45
C LYS A 294 -40.99 29.50 -18.06
N GLU A 295 -41.93 29.42 -17.13
CA GLU A 295 -41.68 28.88 -15.79
C GLU A 295 -41.39 27.37 -15.85
N LEU A 296 -42.09 26.63 -16.70
CA LEU A 296 -41.94 25.22 -16.91
C LEU A 296 -40.52 24.88 -17.46
N LEU A 297 -40.07 25.63 -18.44
CA LEU A 297 -38.74 25.41 -19.01
C LEU A 297 -37.62 25.66 -17.98
N ILE A 298 -37.74 26.70 -17.16
CA ILE A 298 -36.79 27.00 -16.08
C ILE A 298 -36.84 25.86 -15.01
N PHE A 299 -38.03 25.40 -14.69
CA PHE A 299 -38.24 24.32 -13.72
C PHE A 299 -37.62 23.03 -14.18
N GLN A 300 -37.80 22.62 -15.44
CA GLN A 300 -37.25 21.39 -15.99
C GLN A 300 -35.75 21.45 -16.17
N GLU A 301 -35.21 22.49 -16.81
CA GLU A 301 -33.78 22.53 -17.16
C GLU A 301 -32.85 22.97 -16.02
N ARG A 302 -33.41 23.60 -14.96
CA ARG A 302 -32.56 24.11 -13.88
C ARG A 302 -32.89 23.56 -12.49
N LEU A 303 -34.15 23.24 -12.20
CA LEU A 303 -34.53 22.72 -10.87
C LEU A 303 -34.64 21.19 -10.83
N LEU A 304 -35.07 20.55 -11.91
CA LEU A 304 -35.21 19.09 -11.99
C LEU A 304 -34.05 18.41 -12.68
N ALA A 305 -33.35 19.08 -13.59
CA ALA A 305 -32.27 18.46 -14.33
C ALA A 305 -31.05 18.18 -13.40
N GLU A 306 -30.41 17.03 -13.58
CA GLU A 306 -29.14 16.68 -12.94
C GLU A 306 -28.05 17.68 -13.36
N ASP A 307 -27.93 17.95 -14.67
CA ASP A 307 -27.06 18.97 -15.24
C ASP A 307 -27.83 20.31 -15.34
N LYS A 308 -27.65 21.18 -14.35
CA LYS A 308 -28.34 22.44 -14.24
C LYS A 308 -27.91 23.43 -15.33
N ALA A 309 -28.82 23.81 -16.22
CA ALA A 309 -28.57 24.85 -17.22
C ALA A 309 -28.09 26.15 -16.57
N THR A 310 -27.16 26.85 -17.20
CA THR A 310 -26.70 28.16 -16.71
C THR A 310 -27.75 29.24 -16.91
N LEU A 311 -27.66 30.30 -16.09
CA LEU A 311 -28.56 31.46 -16.27
C LEU A 311 -28.38 32.14 -17.64
N GLN A 312 -27.20 31.99 -18.27
CA GLN A 312 -26.93 32.51 -19.60
C GLN A 312 -27.68 31.70 -20.66
N ASP A 313 -27.58 30.37 -20.63
CA ASP A 313 -28.23 29.48 -21.60
C ASP A 313 -29.77 29.69 -21.61
N LEU A 314 -30.35 29.82 -20.40
CA LEU A 314 -31.76 30.10 -20.25
C LEU A 314 -32.13 31.52 -20.72
N SER A 315 -31.23 32.50 -20.51
CA SER A 315 -31.40 33.88 -21.01
C SER A 315 -31.50 33.90 -22.54
N ASP A 316 -30.62 33.15 -23.19
CA ASP A 316 -30.54 33.07 -24.65
C ASP A 316 -31.75 32.31 -25.23
N LYS A 317 -32.22 31.25 -24.55
CA LYS A 317 -33.39 30.47 -24.94
C LYS A 317 -34.74 31.22 -24.77
N ILE A 318 -34.91 31.90 -23.66
CA ILE A 318 -36.20 32.53 -23.27
C ILE A 318 -36.29 33.96 -23.75
N GLY A 319 -35.13 34.60 -24.07
CA GLY A 319 -35.06 35.99 -24.52
C GLY A 319 -35.31 37.04 -23.42
N VAL A 320 -34.87 36.74 -22.16
CA VAL A 320 -34.98 37.63 -21.01
C VAL A 320 -33.65 37.74 -20.27
N SER A 321 -33.43 38.85 -19.55
CA SER A 321 -32.18 39.07 -18.81
C SER A 321 -31.95 38.01 -17.73
N LYS A 322 -30.67 37.72 -17.46
CA LYS A 322 -30.23 36.76 -16.39
C LYS A 322 -30.90 37.07 -15.04
N GLU A 323 -30.97 38.37 -14.66
CA GLU A 323 -31.57 38.77 -13.40
C GLU A 323 -33.08 38.48 -13.39
N ARG A 324 -33.74 38.60 -14.54
CA ARG A 324 -35.15 38.24 -14.65
C ARG A 324 -35.38 36.76 -14.49
N ILE A 325 -34.49 35.92 -15.03
CA ILE A 325 -34.55 34.45 -14.82
C ILE A 325 -34.38 34.12 -13.35
N ARG A 326 -33.42 34.74 -12.66
CA ARG A 326 -33.22 34.59 -11.22
C ARG A 326 -34.46 34.95 -10.40
N GLN A 327 -35.13 36.03 -10.76
CA GLN A 327 -36.40 36.43 -10.12
C GLN A 327 -37.51 35.40 -10.37
N ILE A 328 -37.59 34.84 -11.58
CA ILE A 328 -38.59 33.83 -11.92
C ILE A 328 -38.24 32.51 -11.16
N GLU A 329 -36.97 32.11 -11.11
CA GLU A 329 -36.52 30.95 -10.36
C GLU A 329 -36.93 31.03 -8.88
N ASN A 330 -36.66 32.16 -8.22
CA ASN A 330 -37.09 32.36 -6.83
C ASN A 330 -38.60 32.29 -6.67
N ARG A 331 -39.36 32.89 -7.59
CA ARG A 331 -40.82 32.80 -7.57
C ARG A 331 -41.33 31.36 -7.75
N ILE A 332 -40.69 30.59 -8.62
CA ILE A 332 -41.01 29.16 -8.80
C ILE A 332 -40.73 28.37 -7.51
N LYS A 333 -39.59 28.62 -6.84
CA LYS A 333 -39.27 28.02 -5.55
C LYS A 333 -40.31 28.34 -4.47
N ASP A 334 -40.77 29.58 -4.38
CA ASP A 334 -41.79 29.98 -3.42
C ASP A 334 -43.16 29.34 -3.73
N LYS A 335 -43.54 29.28 -5.01
CA LYS A 335 -44.74 28.58 -5.47
C LYS A 335 -44.67 27.10 -5.17
N LEU A 336 -43.52 26.45 -5.47
CA LEU A 336 -43.30 25.03 -5.22
C LEU A 336 -43.40 24.71 -3.73
N ARG A 337 -42.75 25.53 -2.89
CA ARG A 337 -42.83 25.38 -1.43
C ARG A 337 -44.26 25.43 -0.93
N SER A 338 -45.03 26.42 -1.40
CA SER A 338 -46.44 26.59 -1.02
C SER A 338 -47.31 25.44 -1.52
N PHE A 339 -47.05 24.93 -2.73
CA PHE A 339 -47.72 23.80 -3.32
C PHE A 339 -47.47 22.50 -2.56
N LEU A 340 -46.19 22.22 -2.24
CA LEU A 340 -45.78 21.02 -1.49
C LEU A 340 -46.35 21.06 -0.06
N LEU A 341 -46.35 22.20 0.62
CA LEU A 341 -46.98 22.36 1.93
C LEU A 341 -48.49 22.07 1.90
N LYS A 342 -49.20 22.49 0.86
CA LYS A 342 -50.62 22.19 0.71
C LYS A 342 -50.91 20.72 0.41
N ARG A 343 -50.05 20.05 -0.37
CA ARG A 343 -50.27 18.69 -0.85
C ARG A 343 -49.80 17.66 0.14
N LEU A 344 -48.61 17.84 0.76
CA LEU A 344 -47.97 16.92 1.67
C LEU A 344 -48.27 17.20 3.15
N GLY A 345 -48.85 18.37 3.49
CA GLY A 345 -49.21 18.73 4.86
C GLY A 345 -48.03 18.71 5.82
N GLN A 346 -48.25 18.25 7.07
CA GLN A 346 -47.22 18.16 8.09
C GLN A 346 -46.15 17.09 7.81
N ASN A 347 -46.33 16.23 6.84
CA ASN A 347 -45.37 15.20 6.44
C ASN A 347 -44.14 15.76 5.70
N LEU A 348 -44.14 17.07 5.41
CA LEU A 348 -43.02 17.73 4.70
C LEU A 348 -41.74 17.78 5.56
N GLU A 349 -41.86 17.88 6.89
CA GLU A 349 -40.72 17.90 7.81
C GLU A 349 -39.96 16.57 7.78
N LEU A 350 -40.65 15.43 7.60
CA LEU A 350 -40.05 14.12 7.45
C LEU A 350 -39.28 13.92 6.14
N VAL A 351 -39.50 14.77 5.14
CA VAL A 351 -38.85 14.68 3.82
C VAL A 351 -37.57 15.54 3.77
N ILE A 352 -37.42 16.55 4.64
CA ILE A 352 -36.33 17.54 4.59
C ILE A 352 -35.23 17.29 5.66
N GLU A 353 -35.48 16.48 6.70
CA GLU A 353 -34.56 16.29 7.83
C GLU A 353 -33.38 15.32 7.57
N HIS A 354 -33.17 14.85 6.35
CA HIS A 354 -32.11 13.91 6.02
C HIS A 354 -31.16 14.37 4.90
N GLU A 355 -30.83 15.69 4.84
CA GLU A 355 -29.66 16.19 4.08
C GLU A 355 -28.48 16.53 4.99
#